data_2c35e8d4e15fd25b98f27e96daef608e
#
_entry.id   2c35e8d4e15fd25b98f27e96daef608e
#
_cell.length_a   1.000
_cell.length_b   1.000
_cell.length_c   1.000
_cell.angle_alpha   90.00
_cell.angle_beta   90.00
_cell.angle_gamma   90.00
#
_symmetry.space_group_name_H-M   'P 1'
#
loop_
_entity.id
_entity.type
_entity.pdbx_description
1 polymer ?
#
loop_
_entity_poly.entity_id
_entity_poly.type
_entity_poly.pdbx_seq_one_letter_code
_entity_poly.pdbx_strand_id
1 'polypeptide(L)'
;MEDTIAILRGLESRYEVFHGVKITDNAIIAAATLSNRYITDRFLPDKAIDLIDEACAMIRTEMDSMPTELDVINRKIIQMEIEEAALKNEDDELSKGRLSKLQKELAEQRDKFNTMKAQWENEKNAIGRVQQLREKIEQINREIETAQQNYDLEKAAKLMYGDLPEAKKQLEHEEKLAQNSKESSLLRNKVTEEEIAKIIERWTGIPTSKLMEGEREKLLRLPEILHKRVIGRYEAVSCVSDAILRSRAGIQDPNRPLGSFLFLGPTGVGKTELAKALAEALFDDEKNLVRIDMSEYMEKFSVSRLIGAPPGYVGYEEGGQLTEAVRRRPYSVILFDEIEKAHPDVFNILLQVLDDGRITDSQGRTVDFKNTIIILTSNLGSQYLLDGIGADGEITNEAKEQVQTLLHRTFRPEFLNRLDEIVFYKPLSKENITGIIDLQIAALNRRLADKQLRCELTQAAKQFIIDAAYDPQFGARPLRRYVQHTVETLLTKKILEGSVQPGSTITVDTENGELVLR
;
A
#
# COMPACT_ATOMS: atom_id res chain seq x y z
N MET A 1 -17.71 -11.24 -16.39
CA MET A 1 -17.00 -11.79 -15.21
C MET A 1 -17.29 -13.28 -15.02
N GLU A 2 -18.55 -13.68 -14.98
CA GLU A 2 -18.95 -15.10 -14.88
C GLU A 2 -18.36 -15.97 -15.99
N ASP A 3 -18.40 -15.49 -17.24
CA ASP A 3 -17.78 -16.18 -18.38
C ASP A 3 -16.27 -16.36 -18.20
N THR A 4 -15.59 -15.37 -17.62
CA THR A 4 -14.15 -15.46 -17.33
C THR A 4 -13.85 -16.55 -16.32
N ILE A 5 -14.66 -16.64 -15.24
CA ILE A 5 -14.52 -17.71 -14.23
C ILE A 5 -14.75 -19.08 -14.86
N ALA A 6 -15.77 -19.19 -15.74
CA ALA A 6 -16.05 -20.45 -16.46
C ALA A 6 -14.88 -20.85 -17.39
N ILE A 7 -14.28 -19.90 -18.11
CA ILE A 7 -13.10 -20.13 -18.95
C ILE A 7 -11.91 -20.59 -18.09
N LEU A 8 -11.63 -19.91 -16.99
CA LEU A 8 -10.51 -20.26 -16.09
C LEU A 8 -10.69 -21.66 -15.49
N ARG A 9 -11.91 -22.02 -15.05
CA ARG A 9 -12.21 -23.40 -14.60
C ARG A 9 -11.98 -24.43 -15.69
N GLY A 10 -12.29 -24.10 -16.95
CA GLY A 10 -12.01 -24.96 -18.10
C GLY A 10 -10.53 -25.15 -18.41
N LEU A 11 -9.70 -24.17 -18.04
CA LEU A 11 -8.24 -24.19 -18.23
C LEU A 11 -7.47 -24.73 -17.01
N GLU A 12 -8.09 -24.80 -15.83
CA GLU A 12 -7.49 -25.17 -14.55
C GLU A 12 -6.63 -26.45 -14.65
N SER A 13 -7.21 -27.54 -15.16
CA SER A 13 -6.52 -28.82 -15.25
C SER A 13 -5.26 -28.76 -16.13
N ARG A 14 -5.27 -27.96 -17.20
CA ARG A 14 -4.12 -27.79 -18.08
C ARG A 14 -2.98 -27.04 -17.41
N TYR A 15 -3.29 -25.96 -16.68
CA TYR A 15 -2.30 -25.20 -15.91
C TYR A 15 -1.74 -26.02 -14.74
N GLU A 16 -2.61 -26.79 -14.05
CA GLU A 16 -2.17 -27.68 -12.97
C GLU A 16 -1.16 -28.73 -13.45
N VAL A 17 -1.41 -29.34 -14.62
CA VAL A 17 -0.48 -30.31 -15.19
C VAL A 17 0.80 -29.65 -15.70
N PHE A 18 0.70 -28.52 -16.39
CA PHE A 18 1.86 -27.83 -16.97
C PHE A 18 2.84 -27.31 -15.91
N HIS A 19 2.32 -26.68 -14.85
CA HIS A 19 3.14 -26.13 -13.77
C HIS A 19 3.40 -27.11 -12.62
N GLY A 20 2.66 -28.21 -12.52
CA GLY A 20 2.77 -29.18 -11.43
C GLY A 20 2.26 -28.68 -10.09
N VAL A 21 1.36 -27.70 -10.09
CA VAL A 21 0.78 -27.06 -8.90
C VAL A 21 -0.73 -27.30 -8.87
N LYS A 22 -1.37 -27.08 -7.72
CA LYS A 22 -2.83 -27.16 -7.59
C LYS A 22 -3.42 -25.76 -7.51
N ILE A 23 -4.49 -25.50 -8.26
CA ILE A 23 -5.21 -24.22 -8.25
C ILE A 23 -6.47 -24.39 -7.40
N THR A 24 -6.75 -23.42 -6.51
CA THR A 24 -8.00 -23.43 -5.73
C THR A 24 -9.08 -22.64 -6.47
N ASP A 25 -10.35 -23.03 -6.31
CA ASP A 25 -11.46 -22.28 -6.92
C ASP A 25 -11.52 -20.83 -6.44
N ASN A 26 -11.13 -20.58 -5.18
CA ASN A 26 -11.00 -19.22 -4.66
C ASN A 26 -9.94 -18.40 -5.41
N ALA A 27 -8.82 -19.01 -5.83
CA ALA A 27 -7.81 -18.32 -6.64
C ALA A 27 -8.37 -17.95 -8.03
N ILE A 28 -9.18 -18.82 -8.64
CA ILE A 28 -9.84 -18.54 -9.92
C ILE A 28 -10.80 -17.35 -9.80
N ILE A 29 -11.63 -17.36 -8.75
CA ILE A 29 -12.56 -16.26 -8.47
C ILE A 29 -11.78 -14.98 -8.18
N ALA A 30 -10.72 -15.05 -7.37
CA ALA A 30 -9.86 -13.91 -7.05
C ALA A 30 -9.18 -13.36 -8.32
N ALA A 31 -8.63 -14.21 -9.18
CA ALA A 31 -8.00 -13.77 -10.43
C ALA A 31 -8.97 -12.98 -11.32
N ALA A 32 -10.22 -13.45 -11.47
CA ALA A 32 -11.23 -12.76 -12.25
C ALA A 32 -11.67 -11.42 -11.58
N THR A 33 -11.96 -11.45 -10.29
CA THR A 33 -12.51 -10.29 -9.57
C THR A 33 -11.46 -9.21 -9.34
N LEU A 34 -10.27 -9.59 -8.84
CA LEU A 34 -9.21 -8.64 -8.54
C LEU A 34 -8.59 -8.06 -9.81
N SER A 35 -8.39 -8.88 -10.88
CA SER A 35 -7.91 -8.34 -12.14
C SER A 35 -8.87 -7.34 -12.76
N ASN A 36 -10.17 -7.61 -12.69
CA ASN A 36 -11.18 -6.68 -13.20
C ASN A 36 -11.17 -5.35 -12.46
N ARG A 37 -10.90 -5.40 -11.15
CA ARG A 37 -10.91 -4.22 -10.28
C ARG A 37 -9.60 -3.43 -10.34
N TYR A 38 -8.45 -4.11 -10.37
CA TYR A 38 -7.14 -3.49 -10.14
C TYR A 38 -6.27 -3.33 -11.39
N ILE A 39 -6.55 -4.06 -12.47
CA ILE A 39 -5.82 -3.96 -13.73
C ILE A 39 -6.73 -3.29 -14.76
N THR A 40 -6.49 -2.01 -15.02
CA THR A 40 -7.35 -1.18 -15.88
C THR A 40 -6.87 -1.10 -17.33
N ASP A 41 -5.62 -1.44 -17.61
CA ASP A 41 -4.97 -1.34 -18.91
C ASP A 41 -5.11 -2.58 -19.80
N ARG A 42 -5.77 -3.64 -19.28
CA ARG A 42 -6.00 -4.91 -19.98
C ARG A 42 -7.44 -5.39 -19.84
N PHE A 43 -7.88 -6.26 -20.74
CA PHE A 43 -9.24 -6.78 -20.77
C PHE A 43 -9.35 -8.21 -20.21
N LEU A 44 -10.55 -8.56 -19.74
CA LEU A 44 -10.89 -9.94 -19.44
C LEU A 44 -11.19 -10.69 -20.76
N PRO A 45 -10.85 -11.99 -20.85
CA PRO A 45 -10.31 -12.88 -19.80
C PRO A 45 -8.78 -12.83 -19.67
N ASP A 46 -8.05 -12.23 -20.60
CA ASP A 46 -6.59 -12.38 -20.74
C ASP A 46 -5.83 -12.02 -19.46
N LYS A 47 -6.16 -10.86 -18.84
CA LYS A 47 -5.50 -10.44 -17.59
C LYS A 47 -5.68 -11.41 -16.42
N ALA A 48 -6.80 -12.13 -16.37
CA ALA A 48 -7.06 -13.11 -15.33
C ALA A 48 -6.33 -14.45 -15.63
N ILE A 49 -6.19 -14.80 -16.90
CA ILE A 49 -5.39 -15.94 -17.36
C ILE A 49 -3.92 -15.72 -17.02
N ASP A 50 -3.37 -14.55 -17.35
CA ASP A 50 -1.98 -14.19 -17.06
C ASP A 50 -1.68 -14.25 -15.55
N LEU A 51 -2.61 -13.81 -14.69
CA LEU A 51 -2.46 -13.91 -13.24
C LEU A 51 -2.37 -15.34 -12.74
N ILE A 52 -3.21 -16.24 -13.27
CA ILE A 52 -3.17 -17.66 -12.90
C ILE A 52 -1.85 -18.28 -13.37
N ASP A 53 -1.42 -17.98 -14.60
CA ASP A 53 -0.17 -18.51 -15.16
C ASP A 53 1.05 -18.05 -14.33
N GLU A 54 1.15 -16.75 -14.03
CA GLU A 54 2.25 -16.21 -13.22
C GLU A 54 2.23 -16.74 -11.77
N ALA A 55 1.03 -16.94 -11.18
CA ALA A 55 0.89 -17.51 -9.85
C ALA A 55 1.37 -18.97 -9.82
N CYS A 56 1.00 -19.76 -10.82
CA CYS A 56 1.48 -21.13 -10.97
C CYS A 56 3.00 -21.18 -11.16
N ALA A 57 3.55 -20.32 -12.01
CA ALA A 57 4.99 -20.22 -12.24
C ALA A 57 5.75 -19.79 -10.98
N MET A 58 5.21 -18.85 -10.20
CA MET A 58 5.78 -18.41 -8.93
C MET A 58 5.86 -19.54 -7.92
N ILE A 59 4.76 -20.25 -7.68
CA ILE A 59 4.73 -21.40 -6.75
C ILE A 59 5.67 -22.51 -7.23
N ARG A 60 5.72 -22.81 -8.54
CA ARG A 60 6.68 -23.77 -9.08
C ARG A 60 8.12 -23.36 -8.79
N THR A 61 8.47 -22.10 -8.98
CA THR A 61 9.80 -21.57 -8.69
C THR A 61 10.13 -21.69 -7.20
N GLU A 62 9.16 -21.40 -6.32
CA GLU A 62 9.30 -21.57 -4.88
C GLU A 62 9.52 -23.05 -4.50
N MET A 63 8.81 -23.99 -5.13
CA MET A 63 8.97 -25.43 -4.90
C MET A 63 10.34 -25.95 -5.37
N ASP A 64 10.88 -25.39 -6.44
CA ASP A 64 12.19 -25.79 -6.97
C ASP A 64 13.36 -25.14 -6.21
N SER A 65 13.11 -24.03 -5.52
CA SER A 65 14.10 -23.31 -4.71
C SER A 65 14.12 -23.81 -3.26
N MET A 66 15.22 -23.55 -2.57
CA MET A 66 15.34 -23.83 -1.14
C MET A 66 14.39 -22.94 -0.34
N PRO A 67 13.55 -23.47 0.57
CA PRO A 67 12.67 -22.66 1.42
C PRO A 67 13.44 -21.58 2.19
N THR A 68 12.83 -20.42 2.36
CA THR A 68 13.46 -19.25 3.03
C THR A 68 13.96 -19.59 4.43
N GLU A 69 13.22 -20.42 5.17
CA GLU A 69 13.60 -20.86 6.51
C GLU A 69 14.90 -21.68 6.49
N LEU A 70 15.04 -22.54 5.51
CA LEU A 70 16.23 -23.36 5.31
C LEU A 70 17.43 -22.51 4.87
N ASP A 71 17.22 -21.55 3.98
CA ASP A 71 18.25 -20.61 3.51
C ASP A 71 18.78 -19.73 4.65
N VAL A 72 17.90 -19.24 5.54
CA VAL A 72 18.30 -18.46 6.73
C VAL A 72 19.21 -19.28 7.65
N ILE A 73 18.85 -20.55 7.91
CA ILE A 73 19.67 -21.44 8.75
C ILE A 73 21.01 -21.71 8.05
N ASN A 74 20.99 -21.96 6.74
CA ASN A 74 22.21 -22.21 5.95
C ASN A 74 23.18 -21.00 5.98
N ARG A 75 22.66 -19.80 5.79
CA ARG A 75 23.49 -18.57 5.89
C ARG A 75 24.08 -18.39 7.28
N LYS A 76 23.30 -18.70 8.32
CA LYS A 76 23.77 -18.64 9.71
C LYS A 76 24.88 -19.66 9.97
N ILE A 77 24.77 -20.89 9.43
CA ILE A 77 25.80 -21.91 9.50
C ILE A 77 27.08 -21.40 8.81
N ILE A 78 27.00 -20.88 7.59
CA ILE A 78 28.15 -20.34 6.85
C ILE A 78 28.82 -19.21 7.65
N GLN A 79 28.05 -18.31 8.25
CA GLN A 79 28.59 -17.24 9.09
C GLN A 79 29.33 -17.79 10.31
N MET A 80 28.76 -18.80 10.99
CA MET A 80 29.38 -19.46 12.13
C MET A 80 30.64 -20.25 11.73
N GLU A 81 30.68 -20.85 10.54
CA GLU A 81 31.86 -21.53 10.00
C GLU A 81 33.01 -20.55 9.71
N ILE A 82 32.70 -19.37 9.19
CA ILE A 82 33.70 -18.30 9.00
C ILE A 82 34.24 -17.83 10.36
N GLU A 83 33.38 -17.63 11.36
CA GLU A 83 33.80 -17.26 12.72
C GLU A 83 34.64 -18.37 13.36
N GLU A 84 34.26 -19.64 13.19
CA GLU A 84 35.01 -20.78 13.67
C GLU A 84 36.42 -20.83 13.08
N ALA A 85 36.53 -20.60 11.76
CA ALA A 85 37.83 -20.57 11.07
C ALA A 85 38.73 -19.41 11.55
N ALA A 86 38.14 -18.25 11.86
CA ALA A 86 38.88 -17.12 12.43
C ALA A 86 39.38 -17.42 13.86
N LEU A 87 38.50 -17.94 14.73
CA LEU A 87 38.84 -18.27 16.12
C LEU A 87 39.84 -19.42 16.25
N LYS A 88 39.92 -20.35 15.30
CA LYS A 88 40.93 -21.42 15.29
C LYS A 88 42.37 -20.89 15.09
N ASN A 89 42.53 -19.71 14.56
CA ASN A 89 43.85 -19.09 14.35
C ASN A 89 44.29 -18.20 15.54
N GLU A 90 43.46 -18.09 16.58
CA GLU A 90 43.76 -17.32 17.78
C GLU A 90 44.11 -18.27 18.96
N ASP A 91 45.21 -17.96 19.69
CA ASP A 91 45.75 -18.86 20.74
C ASP A 91 45.36 -18.46 22.20
N ASP A 92 44.57 -17.38 22.37
CA ASP A 92 44.20 -16.90 23.69
C ASP A 92 43.07 -17.74 24.35
N GLU A 93 43.01 -17.76 25.67
CA GLU A 93 42.05 -18.58 26.44
C GLU A 93 40.60 -18.15 26.24
N LEU A 94 40.36 -16.85 25.99
CA LEU A 94 39.01 -16.32 25.72
C LEU A 94 38.50 -16.83 24.39
N SER A 95 39.31 -16.80 23.32
CA SER A 95 38.96 -17.31 21.99
C SER A 95 38.73 -18.83 22.00
N LYS A 96 39.46 -19.61 22.81
CA LYS A 96 39.21 -21.04 23.00
C LYS A 96 37.86 -21.33 23.69
N GLY A 97 37.51 -20.52 24.70
CA GLY A 97 36.20 -20.62 25.35
C GLY A 97 35.04 -20.29 24.40
N ARG A 98 35.20 -19.26 23.56
CA ARG A 98 34.21 -18.88 22.55
C ARG A 98 34.10 -19.92 21.44
N LEU A 99 35.21 -20.47 20.99
CA LEU A 99 35.26 -21.54 19.98
C LEU A 99 34.45 -22.78 20.45
N SER A 100 34.62 -23.22 21.68
CA SER A 100 33.87 -24.36 22.22
C SER A 100 32.35 -24.13 22.26
N LYS A 101 31.91 -22.91 22.59
CA LYS A 101 30.47 -22.55 22.56
C LYS A 101 29.97 -22.50 21.13
N LEU A 102 30.71 -21.84 20.22
CA LEU A 102 30.36 -21.72 18.81
C LEU A 102 30.22 -23.09 18.15
N GLN A 103 31.12 -24.04 18.47
CA GLN A 103 31.06 -25.40 17.91
C GLN A 103 29.80 -26.16 18.36
N LYS A 104 29.35 -25.96 19.59
CA LYS A 104 28.08 -26.54 20.05
C LYS A 104 26.89 -25.96 19.32
N GLU A 105 26.82 -24.63 19.23
CA GLU A 105 25.75 -23.94 18.49
C GLU A 105 25.76 -24.32 16.99
N LEU A 106 26.93 -24.47 16.39
CA LEU A 106 27.08 -24.89 15.01
C LEU A 106 26.61 -26.32 14.80
N ALA A 107 26.92 -27.24 15.72
CA ALA A 107 26.41 -28.61 15.67
C ALA A 107 24.87 -28.65 15.76
N GLU A 108 24.27 -27.91 16.70
CA GLU A 108 22.80 -27.81 16.83
C GLU A 108 22.14 -27.22 15.54
N GLN A 109 22.72 -26.18 14.96
CA GLN A 109 22.19 -25.60 13.73
C GLN A 109 22.35 -26.55 12.54
N ARG A 110 23.44 -27.30 12.42
CA ARG A 110 23.64 -28.32 11.40
C ARG A 110 22.65 -29.47 11.53
N ASP A 111 22.37 -29.95 12.74
CA ASP A 111 21.39 -31.00 12.96
C ASP A 111 19.99 -30.54 12.59
N LYS A 112 19.62 -29.33 12.97
CA LYS A 112 18.35 -28.71 12.58
C LYS A 112 18.25 -28.55 11.06
N PHE A 113 19.30 -28.05 10.41
CA PHE A 113 19.36 -27.92 8.96
C PHE A 113 19.19 -29.26 8.25
N ASN A 114 19.93 -30.29 8.67
CA ASN A 114 19.86 -31.62 8.07
C ASN A 114 18.49 -32.25 8.23
N THR A 115 17.85 -32.09 9.38
CA THR A 115 16.48 -32.58 9.62
C THR A 115 15.47 -31.89 8.70
N MET A 116 15.52 -30.58 8.63
CA MET A 116 14.61 -29.80 7.76
C MET A 116 14.89 -30.05 6.28
N LYS A 117 16.17 -30.21 5.89
CA LYS A 117 16.56 -30.53 4.52
C LYS A 117 16.02 -31.91 4.09
N ALA A 118 16.16 -32.91 4.94
CA ALA A 118 15.62 -34.24 4.67
C ALA A 118 14.08 -34.22 4.54
N GLN A 119 13.41 -33.44 5.39
CA GLN A 119 11.96 -33.23 5.29
C GLN A 119 11.60 -32.57 3.96
N TRP A 120 12.26 -31.49 3.58
CA TRP A 120 12.05 -30.79 2.32
C TRP A 120 12.28 -31.69 1.08
N GLU A 121 13.37 -32.48 1.07
CA GLU A 121 13.66 -33.41 -0.01
C GLU A 121 12.57 -34.50 -0.13
N ASN A 122 12.08 -35.01 0.99
CA ASN A 122 10.98 -35.99 1.01
C ASN A 122 9.68 -35.40 0.47
N GLU A 123 9.32 -34.17 0.86
CA GLU A 123 8.14 -33.47 0.35
C GLU A 123 8.27 -33.19 -1.14
N LYS A 124 9.43 -32.71 -1.61
CA LYS A 124 9.72 -32.47 -3.03
C LYS A 124 9.58 -33.75 -3.85
N ASN A 125 10.11 -34.86 -3.37
CA ASN A 125 10.01 -36.16 -4.04
C ASN A 125 8.56 -36.67 -4.11
N ALA A 126 7.78 -36.47 -3.04
CA ALA A 126 6.36 -36.86 -3.01
C ALA A 126 5.54 -36.05 -4.05
N ILE A 127 5.77 -34.73 -4.12
CA ILE A 127 5.13 -33.85 -5.10
C ILE A 127 5.54 -34.28 -6.53
N GLY A 128 6.82 -34.57 -6.76
CA GLY A 128 7.32 -35.04 -8.05
C GLY A 128 6.64 -36.34 -8.52
N ARG A 129 6.38 -37.29 -7.62
CA ARG A 129 5.63 -38.52 -7.95
C ARG A 129 4.18 -38.24 -8.35
N VAL A 130 3.51 -37.36 -7.63
CA VAL A 130 2.14 -36.92 -7.96
C VAL A 130 2.09 -36.28 -9.35
N GLN A 131 3.06 -35.42 -9.67
CA GLN A 131 3.16 -34.77 -10.98
C GLN A 131 3.36 -35.79 -12.11
N GLN A 132 4.29 -36.73 -11.95
CA GLN A 132 4.53 -37.77 -12.95
C GLN A 132 3.28 -38.63 -13.23
N LEU A 133 2.50 -38.90 -12.17
CA LEU A 133 1.24 -39.64 -12.33
C LEU A 133 0.18 -38.81 -13.07
N ARG A 134 0.09 -37.54 -12.86
CA ARG A 134 -0.81 -36.62 -13.58
C ARG A 134 -0.42 -36.51 -15.05
N GLU A 135 0.86 -36.36 -15.38
CA GLU A 135 1.37 -36.34 -16.75
C GLU A 135 1.05 -37.66 -17.47
N LYS A 136 1.24 -38.78 -16.77
CA LYS A 136 0.90 -40.12 -17.30
C LYS A 136 -0.59 -40.25 -17.61
N ILE A 137 -1.46 -39.78 -16.72
CA ILE A 137 -2.92 -39.78 -16.95
C ILE A 137 -3.29 -38.94 -18.17
N GLU A 138 -2.68 -37.76 -18.31
CA GLU A 138 -2.94 -36.90 -19.47
C GLU A 138 -2.44 -37.55 -20.78
N GLN A 139 -1.28 -38.20 -20.75
CA GLN A 139 -0.78 -38.94 -21.89
C GLN A 139 -1.74 -40.09 -22.29
N ILE A 140 -2.23 -40.86 -21.31
CA ILE A 140 -3.22 -41.90 -21.53
C ILE A 140 -4.50 -41.33 -22.17
N ASN A 141 -4.99 -40.19 -21.69
CA ASN A 141 -6.18 -39.53 -22.25
C ASN A 141 -5.95 -39.11 -23.71
N ARG A 142 -4.78 -38.51 -24.04
CA ARG A 142 -4.42 -38.17 -25.44
C ARG A 142 -4.33 -39.41 -26.33
N GLU A 143 -3.78 -40.51 -25.81
CA GLU A 143 -3.72 -41.79 -26.54
C GLU A 143 -5.11 -42.38 -26.77
N ILE A 144 -6.03 -42.25 -25.81
CA ILE A 144 -7.43 -42.66 -25.97
C ILE A 144 -8.10 -41.83 -27.08
N GLU A 145 -7.95 -40.50 -27.06
CA GLU A 145 -8.50 -39.63 -28.11
C GLU A 145 -7.95 -39.99 -29.49
N THR A 146 -6.63 -40.20 -29.58
CA THR A 146 -5.99 -40.59 -30.83
C THR A 146 -6.46 -41.95 -31.33
N ALA A 147 -6.60 -42.93 -30.43
CA ALA A 147 -7.10 -44.26 -30.77
C ALA A 147 -8.58 -44.21 -31.23
N GLN A 148 -9.42 -43.40 -30.61
CA GLN A 148 -10.81 -43.16 -31.02
C GLN A 148 -10.89 -42.48 -32.40
N GLN A 149 -10.05 -41.47 -32.67
CA GLN A 149 -9.98 -40.83 -33.99
C GLN A 149 -9.55 -41.79 -35.09
N ASN A 150 -8.66 -42.74 -34.78
CA ASN A 150 -8.17 -43.74 -35.70
C ASN A 150 -9.07 -44.99 -35.77
N TYR A 151 -10.23 -45.01 -35.08
CA TYR A 151 -11.14 -46.15 -34.98
C TYR A 151 -10.52 -47.43 -34.39
N ASP A 152 -9.42 -47.31 -33.63
CA ASP A 152 -8.80 -48.42 -32.89
C ASP A 152 -9.51 -48.61 -31.54
N LEU A 153 -10.69 -49.21 -31.60
CA LEU A 153 -11.57 -49.39 -30.44
C LEU A 153 -10.99 -50.36 -29.39
N GLU A 154 -10.17 -51.33 -29.83
CA GLU A 154 -9.54 -52.30 -28.93
C GLU A 154 -8.48 -51.61 -28.05
N LYS A 155 -7.62 -50.79 -28.64
CA LYS A 155 -6.62 -50.00 -27.92
C LYS A 155 -7.29 -48.96 -27.01
N ALA A 156 -8.31 -48.25 -27.50
CA ALA A 156 -9.06 -47.29 -26.72
C ALA A 156 -9.72 -47.94 -25.48
N ALA A 157 -10.34 -49.13 -25.65
CA ALA A 157 -10.95 -49.86 -24.55
C ALA A 157 -9.93 -50.32 -23.50
N LYS A 158 -8.76 -50.83 -23.92
CA LYS A 158 -7.69 -51.24 -23.00
C LYS A 158 -7.19 -50.08 -22.17
N LEU A 159 -6.92 -48.93 -22.78
CA LEU A 159 -6.46 -47.72 -22.08
C LEU A 159 -7.55 -47.16 -21.14
N MET A 160 -8.82 -47.15 -21.58
CA MET A 160 -9.94 -46.58 -20.84
C MET A 160 -10.37 -47.39 -19.62
N TYR A 161 -10.37 -48.72 -19.75
CA TYR A 161 -10.84 -49.62 -18.69
C TYR A 161 -9.70 -50.30 -17.91
N GLY A 162 -8.47 -50.29 -18.42
CA GLY A 162 -7.30 -50.88 -17.78
C GLY A 162 -6.38 -49.79 -17.18
N ASP A 163 -5.61 -49.11 -18.02
CA ASP A 163 -4.49 -48.29 -17.62
C ASP A 163 -4.94 -46.98 -16.91
N LEU A 164 -6.01 -46.33 -17.39
CA LEU A 164 -6.51 -45.09 -16.82
C LEU A 164 -7.05 -45.24 -15.39
N PRO A 165 -7.89 -46.24 -15.06
CA PRO A 165 -8.34 -46.43 -13.67
C PRO A 165 -7.22 -46.80 -12.70
N GLU A 166 -6.22 -47.56 -13.19
CA GLU A 166 -5.05 -47.91 -12.37
C GLU A 166 -4.20 -46.68 -12.04
N ALA A 167 -3.88 -45.85 -13.04
CA ALA A 167 -3.15 -44.60 -12.84
C ALA A 167 -3.89 -43.62 -11.90
N LYS A 168 -5.24 -43.54 -12.02
CA LYS A 168 -6.06 -42.74 -11.12
C LYS A 168 -6.04 -43.23 -9.67
N LYS A 169 -6.07 -44.57 -9.45
CA LYS A 169 -5.95 -45.15 -8.12
C LYS A 169 -4.58 -44.88 -7.49
N GLN A 170 -3.51 -44.96 -8.28
CA GLN A 170 -2.15 -44.63 -7.84
C GLN A 170 -2.05 -43.17 -7.47
N LEU A 171 -2.61 -42.28 -8.27
CA LEU A 171 -2.65 -40.83 -7.96
C LEU A 171 -3.40 -40.56 -6.65
N GLU A 172 -4.58 -41.15 -6.48
CA GLU A 172 -5.37 -40.95 -5.23
C GLU A 172 -4.63 -41.44 -4.00
N HIS A 173 -3.88 -42.54 -4.12
CA HIS A 173 -3.06 -43.07 -3.04
C HIS A 173 -1.91 -42.13 -2.66
N GLU A 174 -1.15 -41.62 -3.65
CA GLU A 174 -0.04 -40.68 -3.42
C GLU A 174 -0.56 -39.33 -2.91
N GLU A 175 -1.70 -38.84 -3.39
CA GLU A 175 -2.33 -37.63 -2.89
C GLU A 175 -2.78 -37.75 -1.42
N LYS A 176 -3.29 -38.90 -0.99
CA LYS A 176 -3.63 -39.18 0.41
C LYS A 176 -2.39 -39.25 1.30
N LEU A 177 -1.31 -39.85 0.82
CA LEU A 177 -0.02 -39.85 1.57
C LEU A 177 0.54 -38.45 1.72
N ALA A 178 0.50 -37.65 0.66
CA ALA A 178 0.93 -36.25 0.70
C ALA A 178 0.01 -35.35 1.55
N GLN A 179 -1.27 -35.73 1.72
CA GLN A 179 -2.20 -35.00 2.59
C GLN A 179 -1.98 -35.28 4.08
N ASN A 180 -1.56 -36.46 4.47
CA ASN A 180 -1.35 -36.83 5.87
C ASN A 180 -0.09 -36.19 6.49
N SER A 181 0.82 -35.62 5.68
CA SER A 181 2.02 -34.90 6.13
C SER A 181 1.80 -33.40 6.36
N LYS A 182 0.56 -32.92 6.39
CA LYS A 182 0.19 -31.48 6.32
C LYS A 182 0.46 -30.63 7.58
N GLU A 183 0.69 -31.18 8.74
CA GLU A 183 0.87 -30.37 9.97
C GLU A 183 2.21 -29.61 10.04
N SER A 184 3.18 -29.92 9.14
CA SER A 184 4.48 -29.24 9.09
C SER A 184 5.08 -29.13 7.69
N SER A 185 4.24 -28.94 6.65
CA SER A 185 4.74 -28.86 5.28
C SER A 185 5.55 -27.59 5.04
N LEU A 186 6.80 -27.77 4.60
CA LEU A 186 7.72 -26.68 4.21
C LEU A 186 7.44 -26.17 2.80
N LEU A 187 6.73 -26.95 1.95
CA LEU A 187 6.43 -26.61 0.57
C LEU A 187 4.95 -26.26 0.39
N ARG A 188 4.72 -25.10 -0.22
CA ARG A 188 3.40 -24.68 -0.71
C ARG A 188 3.25 -25.20 -2.15
N ASN A 189 2.26 -26.02 -2.41
CA ASN A 189 1.97 -26.59 -3.72
C ASN A 189 0.61 -26.16 -4.29
N LYS A 190 -0.01 -25.15 -3.69
CA LYS A 190 -1.33 -24.66 -4.07
C LYS A 190 -1.28 -23.16 -4.35
N VAL A 191 -1.88 -22.78 -5.45
CA VAL A 191 -2.20 -21.38 -5.75
C VAL A 191 -3.48 -21.04 -5.01
N THR A 192 -3.40 -20.08 -4.12
CA THR A 192 -4.53 -19.53 -3.38
C THR A 192 -4.77 -18.08 -3.78
N GLU A 193 -5.79 -17.48 -3.20
CA GLU A 193 -6.13 -16.07 -3.35
C GLU A 193 -4.95 -15.14 -2.95
N GLU A 194 -4.13 -15.55 -1.97
CA GLU A 194 -2.96 -14.78 -1.52
C GLU A 194 -1.89 -14.64 -2.62
N GLU A 195 -1.62 -15.70 -3.37
CA GLU A 195 -0.63 -15.68 -4.46
C GLU A 195 -1.10 -14.77 -5.59
N ILE A 196 -2.39 -14.84 -5.94
CA ILE A 196 -2.98 -13.91 -6.91
C ILE A 196 -2.84 -12.47 -6.45
N ALA A 197 -3.14 -12.20 -5.17
CA ALA A 197 -3.01 -10.88 -4.57
C ALA A 197 -1.56 -10.35 -4.63
N LYS A 198 -0.56 -11.19 -4.34
CA LYS A 198 0.86 -10.81 -4.42
C LYS A 198 1.30 -10.41 -5.82
N ILE A 199 0.77 -11.08 -6.86
CA ILE A 199 1.10 -10.73 -8.24
C ILE A 199 0.49 -9.39 -8.62
N ILE A 200 -0.78 -9.17 -8.26
CA ILE A 200 -1.45 -7.88 -8.48
C ILE A 200 -0.69 -6.76 -7.76
N GLU A 201 -0.24 -6.99 -6.51
CA GLU A 201 0.62 -6.05 -5.80
C GLU A 201 1.91 -5.73 -6.58
N ARG A 202 2.55 -6.74 -7.15
CA ARG A 202 3.77 -6.55 -7.97
C ARG A 202 3.49 -5.76 -9.24
N TRP A 203 2.36 -5.99 -9.91
CA TRP A 203 2.02 -5.32 -11.17
C TRP A 203 1.52 -3.90 -10.96
N THR A 204 0.73 -3.67 -9.91
CA THR A 204 0.05 -2.39 -9.66
C THR A 204 0.71 -1.55 -8.58
N GLY A 205 1.56 -2.14 -7.75
CA GLY A 205 2.15 -1.50 -6.56
C GLY A 205 1.16 -1.34 -5.40
N ILE A 206 -0.01 -1.99 -5.47
CA ILE A 206 -1.06 -1.90 -4.44
C ILE A 206 -0.95 -3.13 -3.53
N PRO A 207 -0.82 -2.96 -2.21
CA PRO A 207 -0.74 -4.08 -1.27
C PRO A 207 -2.09 -4.80 -1.16
N THR A 208 -2.36 -5.73 -2.07
CA THR A 208 -3.63 -6.46 -2.15
C THR A 208 -3.78 -7.54 -1.09
N SER A 209 -2.67 -8.04 -0.53
CA SER A 209 -2.68 -9.00 0.59
C SER A 209 -3.36 -8.47 1.85
N LYS A 210 -3.40 -7.13 2.02
CA LYS A 210 -4.10 -6.46 3.11
C LYS A 210 -5.57 -6.12 2.80
N LEU A 211 -5.98 -6.26 1.54
CA LEU A 211 -7.34 -5.89 1.09
C LEU A 211 -8.38 -7.00 1.32
N MET A 212 -7.95 -8.24 1.59
CA MET A 212 -8.83 -9.39 1.49
C MET A 212 -9.66 -9.70 2.75
N GLU A 213 -9.12 -9.52 3.95
CA GLU A 213 -9.89 -9.72 5.19
C GLU A 213 -10.00 -8.45 6.05
N GLY A 214 -8.99 -7.59 6.05
CA GLY A 214 -8.92 -6.38 6.87
C GLY A 214 -9.57 -5.13 6.28
N GLU A 215 -9.91 -5.11 4.97
CA GLU A 215 -10.38 -3.87 4.31
C GLU A 215 -11.71 -3.38 4.90
N ARG A 216 -12.66 -4.27 5.08
CA ARG A 216 -13.98 -3.92 5.65
C ARG A 216 -13.86 -3.38 7.07
N GLU A 217 -13.09 -4.07 7.89
CA GLU A 217 -12.87 -3.67 9.28
C GLU A 217 -12.00 -2.40 9.36
N LYS A 218 -10.98 -2.29 8.51
CA LYS A 218 -10.13 -1.11 8.37
C LYS A 218 -10.94 0.11 7.93
N LEU A 219 -11.86 -0.04 6.97
CA LEU A 219 -12.74 1.03 6.51
C LEU A 219 -13.71 1.49 7.59
N LEU A 220 -14.29 0.57 8.36
CA LEU A 220 -15.17 0.92 9.49
C LEU A 220 -14.41 1.66 10.60
N ARG A 221 -13.11 1.40 10.77
CA ARG A 221 -12.24 2.07 11.74
C ARG A 221 -11.42 3.22 11.13
N LEU A 222 -11.73 3.62 9.90
CA LEU A 222 -11.00 4.68 9.19
C LEU A 222 -10.90 5.98 9.98
N PRO A 223 -11.96 6.50 10.64
CA PRO A 223 -11.87 7.69 11.47
C PRO A 223 -10.83 7.55 12.59
N GLU A 224 -10.78 6.42 13.29
CA GLU A 224 -9.83 6.16 14.37
C GLU A 224 -8.38 6.13 13.85
N ILE A 225 -8.18 5.54 12.67
CA ILE A 225 -6.86 5.45 12.02
C ILE A 225 -6.38 6.86 11.64
N LEU A 226 -7.25 7.66 11.05
CA LEU A 226 -6.93 9.03 10.64
C LEU A 226 -6.65 9.94 11.84
N HIS A 227 -7.39 9.80 12.95
CA HIS A 227 -7.18 10.59 14.16
C HIS A 227 -5.83 10.34 14.85
N LYS A 228 -5.19 9.20 14.63
CA LYS A 228 -3.82 8.97 15.13
C LYS A 228 -2.79 9.94 14.54
N ARG A 229 -3.08 10.46 13.35
CA ARG A 229 -2.18 11.36 12.62
C ARG A 229 -2.74 12.78 12.48
N VAL A 230 -4.07 12.91 12.37
CA VAL A 230 -4.76 14.19 12.14
C VAL A 230 -5.52 14.58 13.39
N ILE A 231 -4.98 15.55 14.13
CA ILE A 231 -5.50 15.97 15.44
C ILE A 231 -6.54 17.07 15.28
N GLY A 232 -7.65 16.96 16.00
CA GLY A 232 -8.65 18.03 16.15
C GLY A 232 -9.48 18.32 14.89
N ARG A 233 -9.59 17.39 13.96
CA ARG A 233 -10.32 17.52 12.68
C ARG A 233 -11.47 16.53 12.57
N TYR A 234 -12.28 16.40 13.64
CA TYR A 234 -13.33 15.38 13.74
C TYR A 234 -14.34 15.49 12.59
N GLU A 235 -14.84 16.68 12.29
CA GLU A 235 -15.80 16.94 11.22
C GLU A 235 -15.23 16.56 9.85
N ALA A 236 -14.01 17.02 9.53
CA ALA A 236 -13.33 16.72 8.26
C ALA A 236 -13.08 15.21 8.09
N VAL A 237 -12.62 14.54 9.14
CA VAL A 237 -12.36 13.11 9.14
C VAL A 237 -13.65 12.31 8.98
N SER A 238 -14.73 12.69 9.69
CA SER A 238 -16.02 12.02 9.57
C SER A 238 -16.61 12.17 8.18
N CYS A 239 -16.71 13.39 7.64
CA CYS A 239 -17.23 13.65 6.29
C CYS A 239 -16.51 12.84 5.22
N VAL A 240 -15.18 12.84 5.27
CA VAL A 240 -14.36 12.10 4.28
C VAL A 240 -14.54 10.59 4.45
N SER A 241 -14.54 10.09 5.68
CA SER A 241 -14.70 8.66 5.94
C SER A 241 -16.07 8.15 5.51
N ASP A 242 -17.14 8.90 5.77
CA ASP A 242 -18.51 8.55 5.39
C ASP A 242 -18.68 8.52 3.87
N ALA A 243 -18.08 9.47 3.14
CA ALA A 243 -18.11 9.49 1.68
C ALA A 243 -17.37 8.26 1.10
N ILE A 244 -16.22 7.93 1.64
CA ILE A 244 -15.45 6.75 1.21
C ILE A 244 -16.21 5.46 1.52
N LEU A 245 -16.85 5.37 2.68
CA LEU A 245 -17.69 4.22 3.04
C LEU A 245 -18.87 4.05 2.07
N ARG A 246 -19.58 5.15 1.70
CA ARG A 246 -20.65 5.11 0.70
C ARG A 246 -20.17 4.60 -0.65
N SER A 247 -19.02 5.08 -1.11
CA SER A 247 -18.42 4.66 -2.38
C SER A 247 -18.03 3.18 -2.37
N ARG A 248 -17.36 2.72 -1.30
CA ARG A 248 -16.92 1.32 -1.16
C ARG A 248 -18.06 0.34 -0.93
N ALA A 249 -19.17 0.79 -0.37
CA ALA A 249 -20.40 0.01 -0.24
C ALA A 249 -21.14 -0.16 -1.59
N GLY A 250 -20.69 0.49 -2.67
CA GLY A 250 -21.32 0.41 -3.99
C GLY A 250 -22.64 1.18 -4.11
N ILE A 251 -22.91 2.12 -3.20
CA ILE A 251 -24.13 2.94 -3.19
C ILE A 251 -23.96 4.18 -4.09
N GLN A 252 -22.72 4.63 -4.27
CA GLN A 252 -22.36 5.77 -5.13
C GLN A 252 -22.29 5.34 -6.62
N ASP A 253 -22.44 6.31 -7.55
CA ASP A 253 -22.26 6.08 -8.99
C ASP A 253 -20.88 5.48 -9.28
N PRO A 254 -20.80 4.28 -9.89
CA PRO A 254 -19.55 3.60 -10.17
C PRO A 254 -18.67 4.31 -11.22
N ASN A 255 -19.20 5.30 -11.90
CA ASN A 255 -18.45 6.09 -12.89
C ASN A 255 -17.72 7.29 -12.29
N ARG A 256 -17.92 7.62 -11.02
CA ARG A 256 -17.29 8.74 -10.33
C ARG A 256 -16.04 8.30 -9.52
N PRO A 257 -15.13 9.23 -9.19
CA PRO A 257 -14.05 8.97 -8.24
C PRO A 257 -14.56 8.47 -6.89
N LEU A 258 -13.72 7.80 -6.10
CA LEU A 258 -14.06 7.29 -4.76
C LEU A 258 -14.54 8.38 -3.80
N GLY A 259 -14.10 9.60 -4.00
CA GLY A 259 -14.52 10.78 -3.27
C GLY A 259 -13.90 12.05 -3.83
N SER A 260 -14.63 13.15 -3.72
CA SER A 260 -14.22 14.47 -4.21
C SER A 260 -14.53 15.54 -3.16
N PHE A 261 -13.49 16.21 -2.66
CA PHE A 261 -13.57 17.08 -1.49
C PHE A 261 -12.94 18.45 -1.76
N LEU A 262 -13.58 19.51 -1.27
CA LEU A 262 -13.00 20.84 -1.21
C LEU A 262 -12.71 21.22 0.25
N PHE A 263 -11.44 21.39 0.59
CA PHE A 263 -10.99 21.77 1.92
C PHE A 263 -10.71 23.27 1.99
N LEU A 264 -11.51 23.98 2.75
CA LEU A 264 -11.43 25.43 2.93
C LEU A 264 -10.89 25.80 4.31
N GLY A 265 -10.00 26.76 4.37
CA GLY A 265 -9.51 27.28 5.65
C GLY A 265 -8.09 27.84 5.59
N PRO A 266 -7.57 28.41 6.69
CA PRO A 266 -6.27 29.04 6.73
C PRO A 266 -5.12 28.05 6.45
N THR A 267 -3.93 28.57 6.21
CA THR A 267 -2.75 27.74 6.00
C THR A 267 -2.33 27.04 7.31
N GLY A 268 -1.69 25.86 7.17
CA GLY A 268 -1.12 25.16 8.32
C GLY A 268 -2.13 24.49 9.26
N VAL A 269 -3.41 24.39 8.87
CA VAL A 269 -4.45 23.75 9.69
C VAL A 269 -4.61 22.23 9.46
N GLY A 270 -3.79 21.64 8.61
CA GLY A 270 -3.76 20.17 8.41
C GLY A 270 -4.48 19.66 7.16
N LYS A 271 -4.88 20.52 6.19
CA LYS A 271 -5.53 20.10 4.93
C LYS A 271 -4.69 19.07 4.16
N THR A 272 -3.43 19.37 3.91
CA THR A 272 -2.49 18.45 3.23
C THR A 272 -2.17 17.23 4.08
N GLU A 273 -2.16 17.34 5.41
CA GLU A 273 -1.87 16.22 6.30
C GLU A 273 -2.99 15.17 6.29
N LEU A 274 -4.25 15.59 6.19
CA LEU A 274 -5.36 14.64 6.00
C LEU A 274 -5.25 13.90 4.67
N ALA A 275 -4.85 14.57 3.57
CA ALA A 275 -4.63 13.92 2.28
C ALA A 275 -3.53 12.85 2.36
N LYS A 276 -2.42 13.13 3.08
CA LYS A 276 -1.34 12.18 3.33
C LYS A 276 -1.79 11.01 4.20
N ALA A 277 -2.53 11.29 5.26
CA ALA A 277 -3.08 10.26 6.14
C ALA A 277 -4.06 9.34 5.40
N LEU A 278 -4.86 9.89 4.48
CA LEU A 278 -5.75 9.11 3.63
C LEU A 278 -4.99 8.21 2.66
N ALA A 279 -3.94 8.71 2.00
CA ALA A 279 -3.11 7.91 1.11
C ALA A 279 -2.46 6.74 1.88
N GLU A 280 -1.91 6.99 3.07
CA GLU A 280 -1.35 5.96 3.94
C GLU A 280 -2.42 4.96 4.43
N ALA A 281 -3.59 5.46 4.86
CA ALA A 281 -4.65 4.61 5.39
C ALA A 281 -5.31 3.71 4.35
N LEU A 282 -5.56 4.22 3.14
CA LEU A 282 -6.31 3.51 2.10
C LEU A 282 -5.43 2.76 1.12
N PHE A 283 -4.22 3.29 0.85
CA PHE A 283 -3.29 2.77 -0.16
C PHE A 283 -1.93 2.38 0.43
N ASP A 284 -1.85 2.28 1.77
CA ASP A 284 -0.73 1.78 2.59
C ASP A 284 0.63 2.49 2.39
N ASP A 285 0.70 3.54 1.55
CA ASP A 285 1.91 4.35 1.35
C ASP A 285 1.52 5.83 1.12
N GLU A 286 2.16 6.73 1.87
CA GLU A 286 2.04 8.19 1.67
C GLU A 286 2.47 8.62 0.25
N LYS A 287 3.33 7.84 -0.42
CA LYS A 287 3.77 8.10 -1.79
C LYS A 287 2.65 7.96 -2.84
N ASN A 288 1.52 7.36 -2.48
CA ASN A 288 0.33 7.32 -3.32
C ASN A 288 -0.47 8.63 -3.27
N LEU A 289 0.12 9.70 -2.73
CA LEU A 289 -0.36 11.06 -2.85
C LEU A 289 0.29 11.74 -4.07
N VAL A 290 -0.53 12.11 -5.05
CA VAL A 290 -0.15 12.95 -6.19
C VAL A 290 -0.50 14.39 -5.84
N ARG A 291 0.49 15.23 -5.59
CA ARG A 291 0.29 16.65 -5.27
C ARG A 291 0.56 17.51 -6.50
N ILE A 292 -0.39 18.36 -6.84
CA ILE A 292 -0.32 19.32 -7.94
C ILE A 292 -0.62 20.71 -7.37
N ASP A 293 0.36 21.61 -7.46
CA ASP A 293 0.22 23.00 -7.00
C ASP A 293 -0.37 23.85 -8.12
N MET A 294 -1.56 24.38 -7.89
CA MET A 294 -2.29 25.15 -8.91
C MET A 294 -1.68 26.52 -9.17
N SER A 295 -0.76 27.00 -8.35
CA SER A 295 0.03 28.20 -8.65
C SER A 295 0.93 28.05 -9.88
N GLU A 296 1.27 26.81 -10.28
CA GLU A 296 2.00 26.52 -11.52
C GLU A 296 1.10 26.48 -12.77
N TYR A 297 -0.24 26.52 -12.60
CA TYR A 297 -1.25 26.36 -13.64
C TYR A 297 -2.15 27.58 -13.78
N MET A 298 -1.61 28.76 -13.54
CA MET A 298 -2.32 30.04 -13.69
C MET A 298 -2.50 30.47 -15.13
N GLU A 299 -1.62 30.01 -16.03
CA GLU A 299 -1.64 30.37 -17.45
C GLU A 299 -2.23 29.25 -18.30
N LYS A 300 -2.89 29.63 -19.42
CA LYS A 300 -3.53 28.68 -20.33
C LYS A 300 -2.57 27.61 -20.86
N PHE A 301 -1.33 27.97 -21.17
CA PHE A 301 -0.32 27.01 -21.65
C PHE A 301 0.06 25.97 -20.60
N SER A 302 0.02 26.32 -19.33
CA SER A 302 0.32 25.39 -18.25
C SER A 302 -0.71 24.29 -18.13
N VAL A 303 -1.96 24.53 -18.52
CA VAL A 303 -3.06 23.56 -18.43
C VAL A 303 -2.78 22.32 -19.30
N SER A 304 -2.15 22.50 -20.47
CA SER A 304 -1.76 21.38 -21.34
C SER A 304 -0.74 20.43 -20.67
N ARG A 305 0.02 20.89 -19.69
CA ARG A 305 0.92 20.03 -18.91
C ARG A 305 0.19 19.00 -18.04
N LEU A 306 -1.09 19.25 -17.70
CA LEU A 306 -1.89 18.29 -16.92
C LEU A 306 -2.27 17.06 -17.74
N ILE A 307 -2.69 17.27 -18.99
CA ILE A 307 -3.22 16.21 -19.87
C ILE A 307 -2.29 15.85 -21.03
N GLY A 308 -1.19 16.58 -21.19
CA GLY A 308 -0.22 16.43 -22.27
C GLY A 308 -0.32 17.51 -23.33
N ALA A 309 0.81 17.81 -23.99
CA ALA A 309 0.87 18.77 -25.09
C ALA A 309 0.21 18.19 -26.36
N PRO A 310 -0.44 19.01 -27.19
CA PRO A 310 -0.98 18.57 -28.48
C PRO A 310 0.13 18.07 -29.43
N PRO A 311 -0.20 17.23 -30.42
CA PRO A 311 0.76 16.78 -31.43
C PRO A 311 1.51 17.94 -32.09
N GLY A 312 2.83 17.81 -32.17
CA GLY A 312 3.71 18.82 -32.78
C GLY A 312 4.24 19.89 -31.82
N TYR A 313 3.84 19.88 -30.55
CA TYR A 313 4.39 20.76 -29.52
C TYR A 313 5.46 20.05 -28.68
N VAL A 314 6.38 20.82 -28.12
CA VAL A 314 7.42 20.31 -27.20
C VAL A 314 6.76 19.69 -25.97
N GLY A 315 7.18 18.47 -25.58
CA GLY A 315 6.61 17.73 -24.45
C GLY A 315 5.47 16.78 -24.81
N TYR A 316 5.12 16.60 -26.09
CA TYR A 316 4.09 15.65 -26.53
C TYR A 316 4.38 14.21 -26.10
N GLU A 317 5.65 13.78 -26.19
CA GLU A 317 6.06 12.41 -25.81
C GLU A 317 6.09 12.17 -24.30
N GLU A 318 6.21 13.23 -23.50
CA GLU A 318 6.28 13.12 -22.04
C GLU A 318 4.92 12.80 -21.40
N GLY A 319 3.83 13.04 -22.11
CA GLY A 319 2.46 12.91 -21.59
C GLY A 319 2.08 14.00 -20.59
N GLY A 320 0.89 13.92 -20.01
CA GLY A 320 0.42 14.87 -19.02
C GLY A 320 0.82 14.50 -17.60
N GLN A 321 1.20 15.47 -16.79
CA GLN A 321 1.60 15.21 -15.39
C GLN A 321 0.51 14.50 -14.58
N LEU A 322 -0.74 14.94 -14.70
CA LEU A 322 -1.89 14.34 -14.03
C LEU A 322 -2.20 12.95 -14.60
N THR A 323 -2.33 12.88 -15.94
CA THR A 323 -2.72 11.64 -16.62
C THR A 323 -1.67 10.54 -16.47
N GLU A 324 -0.37 10.85 -16.59
CA GLU A 324 0.70 9.88 -16.37
C GLU A 324 0.82 9.44 -14.90
N ALA A 325 0.64 10.37 -13.95
CA ALA A 325 0.68 10.02 -12.53
C ALA A 325 -0.43 9.03 -12.16
N VAL A 326 -1.67 9.27 -12.63
CA VAL A 326 -2.82 8.39 -12.37
C VAL A 326 -2.71 7.08 -13.14
N ARG A 327 -2.25 7.10 -14.40
CA ARG A 327 -2.03 5.89 -15.18
C ARG A 327 -1.04 4.94 -14.52
N ARG A 328 0.03 5.50 -13.92
CA ARG A 328 1.04 4.71 -13.19
C ARG A 328 0.57 4.27 -11.80
N ARG A 329 -0.33 5.06 -11.17
CA ARG A 329 -0.87 4.82 -9.82
C ARG A 329 -2.37 5.07 -9.81
N PRO A 330 -3.17 4.13 -10.34
CA PRO A 330 -4.62 4.30 -10.43
C PRO A 330 -5.30 4.37 -9.05
N TYR A 331 -4.64 3.89 -8.01
CA TYR A 331 -5.07 3.99 -6.62
C TYR A 331 -4.25 5.06 -5.92
N SER A 332 -4.73 6.29 -5.96
CA SER A 332 -4.01 7.43 -5.40
C SER A 332 -4.97 8.48 -4.85
N VAL A 333 -4.46 9.29 -3.94
CA VAL A 333 -5.07 10.54 -3.54
C VAL A 333 -4.47 11.64 -4.39
N ILE A 334 -5.31 12.41 -5.09
CA ILE A 334 -4.88 13.54 -5.92
C ILE A 334 -5.20 14.81 -5.16
N LEU A 335 -4.18 15.56 -4.81
CA LEU A 335 -4.28 16.82 -4.10
C LEU A 335 -4.00 17.99 -5.04
N PHE A 336 -5.02 18.77 -5.36
CA PHE A 336 -4.90 20.05 -6.04
C PHE A 336 -4.79 21.16 -4.99
N ASP A 337 -3.58 21.68 -4.80
CA ASP A 337 -3.32 22.69 -3.78
C ASP A 337 -3.54 24.09 -4.34
N GLU A 338 -4.16 25.00 -3.56
CA GLU A 338 -4.48 26.39 -3.94
C GLU A 338 -5.32 26.51 -5.22
N ILE A 339 -6.44 25.73 -5.27
CA ILE A 339 -7.29 25.62 -6.47
C ILE A 339 -7.84 26.97 -6.98
N GLU A 340 -7.98 27.96 -6.13
CA GLU A 340 -8.40 29.31 -6.46
C GLU A 340 -7.45 30.05 -7.42
N LYS A 341 -6.20 29.58 -7.55
CA LYS A 341 -5.20 30.16 -8.44
C LYS A 341 -5.23 29.54 -9.85
N ALA A 342 -5.94 28.44 -10.03
CA ALA A 342 -5.96 27.71 -11.28
C ALA A 342 -6.60 28.52 -12.41
N HIS A 343 -6.05 28.34 -13.64
CA HIS A 343 -6.70 28.87 -14.83
C HIS A 343 -8.10 28.26 -15.04
N PRO A 344 -9.10 29.00 -15.56
CA PRO A 344 -10.46 28.49 -15.77
C PRO A 344 -10.56 27.18 -16.55
N ASP A 345 -9.65 26.90 -17.47
CA ASP A 345 -9.63 25.67 -18.27
C ASP A 345 -9.30 24.43 -17.42
N VAL A 346 -8.63 24.56 -16.25
CA VAL A 346 -8.40 23.47 -15.31
C VAL A 346 -9.73 22.93 -14.79
N PHE A 347 -10.71 23.80 -14.53
CA PHE A 347 -12.02 23.40 -14.05
C PHE A 347 -12.79 22.58 -15.09
N ASN A 348 -12.59 22.83 -16.38
CA ASN A 348 -13.21 22.04 -17.45
C ASN A 348 -12.65 20.59 -17.44
N ILE A 349 -11.35 20.43 -17.18
CA ILE A 349 -10.70 19.12 -17.01
C ILE A 349 -11.27 18.41 -15.78
N LEU A 350 -11.32 19.13 -14.64
CA LEU A 350 -11.83 18.57 -13.40
C LEU A 350 -13.30 18.18 -13.48
N LEU A 351 -14.14 18.94 -14.18
CA LEU A 351 -15.55 18.59 -14.41
C LEU A 351 -15.67 17.24 -15.12
N GLN A 352 -14.87 16.99 -16.16
CA GLN A 352 -14.87 15.71 -16.86
C GLN A 352 -14.45 14.56 -15.92
N VAL A 353 -13.42 14.77 -15.08
CA VAL A 353 -12.97 13.77 -14.10
C VAL A 353 -14.05 13.50 -13.05
N LEU A 354 -14.72 14.53 -12.54
CA LEU A 354 -15.73 14.42 -11.50
C LEU A 354 -17.05 13.78 -12.00
N ASP A 355 -17.38 13.96 -13.28
CA ASP A 355 -18.61 13.40 -13.88
C ASP A 355 -18.41 11.99 -14.43
N ASP A 356 -17.40 11.82 -15.31
CA ASP A 356 -17.18 10.58 -16.04
C ASP A 356 -16.15 9.65 -15.39
N GLY A 357 -15.42 10.12 -14.36
CA GLY A 357 -14.33 9.39 -13.70
C GLY A 357 -13.19 9.02 -14.64
N ARG A 358 -13.06 9.71 -15.78
CA ARG A 358 -12.02 9.43 -16.78
C ARG A 358 -11.70 10.70 -17.58
N ILE A 359 -10.50 10.71 -18.16
CA ILE A 359 -10.08 11.75 -19.09
C ILE A 359 -9.26 11.14 -20.22
N THR A 360 -9.37 11.72 -21.42
CA THR A 360 -8.52 11.34 -22.55
C THR A 360 -7.33 12.28 -22.61
N ASP A 361 -6.12 11.72 -22.62
CA ASP A 361 -4.88 12.48 -22.73
C ASP A 361 -4.64 12.97 -24.18
N SER A 362 -3.60 13.78 -24.36
CA SER A 362 -3.21 14.30 -25.67
C SER A 362 -2.78 13.23 -26.68
N GLN A 363 -2.47 12.02 -26.22
CA GLN A 363 -2.08 10.88 -27.05
C GLN A 363 -3.30 9.99 -27.41
N GLY A 364 -4.50 10.38 -27.01
CA GLY A 364 -5.73 9.61 -27.24
C GLY A 364 -5.97 8.45 -26.28
N ARG A 365 -5.16 8.31 -25.21
CA ARG A 365 -5.34 7.27 -24.21
C ARG A 365 -6.34 7.73 -23.16
N THR A 366 -7.27 6.87 -22.81
CA THR A 366 -8.23 7.13 -21.71
C THR A 366 -7.61 6.72 -20.38
N VAL A 367 -7.56 7.65 -19.44
CA VAL A 367 -7.06 7.45 -18.07
C VAL A 367 -8.24 7.40 -17.11
N ASP A 368 -8.29 6.38 -16.29
CA ASP A 368 -9.37 6.09 -15.34
C ASP A 368 -9.06 6.67 -13.95
N PHE A 369 -9.99 7.48 -13.41
CA PHE A 369 -9.92 8.13 -12.11
C PHE A 369 -10.88 7.53 -11.08
N LYS A 370 -11.63 6.47 -11.43
CA LYS A 370 -12.68 5.90 -10.56
C LYS A 370 -12.14 5.37 -9.23
N ASN A 371 -10.87 4.99 -9.19
CA ASN A 371 -10.21 4.50 -7.99
C ASN A 371 -9.40 5.57 -7.25
N THR A 372 -9.55 6.84 -7.64
CA THR A 372 -8.83 7.96 -7.01
C THR A 372 -9.73 8.71 -6.02
N ILE A 373 -9.09 9.40 -5.07
CA ILE A 373 -9.73 10.39 -4.21
C ILE A 373 -9.21 11.76 -4.61
N ILE A 374 -10.11 12.68 -4.91
CA ILE A 374 -9.78 14.03 -5.34
C ILE A 374 -9.96 14.98 -4.15
N ILE A 375 -8.90 15.66 -3.78
CA ILE A 375 -8.88 16.67 -2.74
C ILE A 375 -8.41 17.99 -3.34
N LEU A 376 -9.23 18.99 -3.20
CA LEU A 376 -8.96 20.37 -3.60
C LEU A 376 -8.73 21.17 -2.32
N THR A 377 -7.66 21.95 -2.22
CA THR A 377 -7.47 22.84 -1.08
C THR A 377 -7.56 24.29 -1.51
N SER A 378 -8.13 25.12 -0.66
CA SER A 378 -8.21 26.56 -0.88
C SER A 378 -8.06 27.33 0.42
N ASN A 379 -7.47 28.51 0.31
CA ASN A 379 -7.40 29.48 1.41
C ASN A 379 -8.47 30.57 1.28
N LEU A 380 -9.38 30.41 0.32
CA LEU A 380 -10.45 31.37 0.05
C LEU A 380 -11.34 31.52 1.29
N GLY A 381 -11.65 32.76 1.66
CA GLY A 381 -12.50 33.04 2.81
C GLY A 381 -11.86 32.76 4.18
N SER A 382 -10.56 32.48 4.25
CA SER A 382 -9.88 32.16 5.50
C SER A 382 -10.04 33.26 6.56
N GLN A 383 -10.10 34.53 6.16
CA GLN A 383 -10.30 35.65 7.09
C GLN A 383 -11.69 35.57 7.74
N TYR A 384 -12.75 35.29 6.98
CA TYR A 384 -14.10 35.12 7.54
C TYR A 384 -14.20 33.95 8.52
N LEU A 385 -13.45 32.87 8.25
CA LEU A 385 -13.39 31.71 9.14
C LEU A 385 -12.62 32.01 10.43
N LEU A 386 -11.58 32.87 10.36
CA LEU A 386 -10.82 33.29 11.53
C LEU A 386 -11.61 34.26 12.41
N ASP A 387 -12.29 35.23 11.80
CA ASP A 387 -13.05 36.27 12.51
C ASP A 387 -14.41 35.74 13.01
N GLY A 388 -14.92 34.68 12.38
CA GLY A 388 -16.24 34.10 12.67
C GLY A 388 -16.22 32.92 13.63
N ILE A 389 -15.26 32.82 14.56
CA ILE A 389 -15.22 31.79 15.60
C ILE A 389 -16.11 32.24 16.76
N GLY A 390 -17.11 31.44 17.10
CA GLY A 390 -17.97 31.65 18.26
C GLY A 390 -17.28 31.42 19.60
N ALA A 391 -17.92 31.77 20.68
CA ALA A 391 -17.42 31.54 22.04
C ALA A 391 -17.28 30.04 22.38
N ASP A 392 -17.95 29.16 21.63
CA ASP A 392 -17.89 27.70 21.69
C ASP A 392 -16.73 27.11 20.88
N GLY A 393 -15.96 27.94 20.17
CA GLY A 393 -14.86 27.52 19.30
C GLY A 393 -15.31 26.96 17.94
N GLU A 394 -16.61 27.06 17.62
CA GLU A 394 -17.19 26.64 16.34
C GLU A 394 -17.27 27.80 15.34
N ILE A 395 -17.30 27.48 14.04
CA ILE A 395 -17.49 28.49 12.99
C ILE A 395 -18.97 28.89 12.99
N THR A 396 -19.25 30.19 13.12
CA THR A 396 -20.62 30.69 13.08
C THR A 396 -21.28 30.46 11.72
N ASN A 397 -22.60 30.34 11.69
CA ASN A 397 -23.35 30.16 10.44
C ASN A 397 -23.16 31.37 9.51
N GLU A 398 -23.08 32.57 10.06
CA GLU A 398 -22.84 33.81 9.30
C GLU A 398 -21.50 33.76 8.56
N ALA A 399 -20.44 33.28 9.20
CA ALA A 399 -19.14 33.10 8.56
C ALA A 399 -19.18 32.04 7.46
N LYS A 400 -19.88 30.91 7.69
CA LYS A 400 -20.10 29.88 6.66
C LYS A 400 -20.84 30.43 5.45
N GLU A 401 -21.91 31.22 5.63
CA GLU A 401 -22.67 31.84 4.55
C GLU A 401 -21.83 32.86 3.77
N GLN A 402 -21.00 33.67 4.45
CA GLN A 402 -20.09 34.60 3.77
C GLN A 402 -19.07 33.84 2.90
N VAL A 403 -18.49 32.76 3.40
CA VAL A 403 -17.56 31.93 2.63
C VAL A 403 -18.28 31.23 1.47
N GLN A 404 -19.50 30.72 1.66
CA GLN A 404 -20.30 30.14 0.58
C GLN A 404 -20.61 31.17 -0.51
N THR A 405 -20.97 32.39 -0.14
CA THR A 405 -21.20 33.49 -1.10
C THR A 405 -19.92 33.78 -1.91
N LEU A 406 -18.76 33.77 -1.26
CA LEU A 406 -17.48 33.96 -1.91
C LEU A 406 -17.13 32.81 -2.86
N LEU A 407 -17.44 31.55 -2.45
CA LEU A 407 -17.26 30.38 -3.29
C LEU A 407 -18.09 30.47 -4.57
N HIS A 408 -19.35 30.82 -4.48
CA HIS A 408 -20.24 30.98 -5.64
C HIS A 408 -19.82 32.12 -6.59
N ARG A 409 -19.05 33.12 -6.10
CA ARG A 409 -18.45 34.16 -6.93
C ARG A 409 -17.18 33.70 -7.63
N THR A 410 -16.42 32.80 -7.02
CA THR A 410 -15.10 32.36 -7.50
C THR A 410 -15.21 31.13 -8.40
N PHE A 411 -16.05 30.18 -8.02
CA PHE A 411 -16.22 28.91 -8.73
C PHE A 411 -17.59 28.84 -9.40
N ARG A 412 -17.65 28.18 -10.54
CA ARG A 412 -18.92 27.93 -11.23
C ARG A 412 -19.82 27.02 -10.38
N PRO A 413 -21.13 27.29 -10.28
CA PRO A 413 -22.06 26.46 -9.52
C PRO A 413 -22.04 24.98 -9.94
N GLU A 414 -21.88 24.72 -11.24
CA GLU A 414 -21.78 23.36 -11.79
C GLU A 414 -20.58 22.58 -11.22
N PHE A 415 -19.46 23.25 -10.95
CA PHE A 415 -18.28 22.63 -10.36
C PHE A 415 -18.50 22.30 -8.87
N LEU A 416 -19.04 23.24 -8.10
CA LEU A 416 -19.32 23.02 -6.67
C LEU A 416 -20.33 21.90 -6.45
N ASN A 417 -21.33 21.77 -7.32
CA ASN A 417 -22.36 20.72 -7.24
C ASN A 417 -21.86 19.31 -7.59
N ARG A 418 -20.65 19.17 -8.15
CA ARG A 418 -20.03 17.87 -8.47
C ARG A 418 -19.18 17.34 -7.35
N LEU A 419 -18.84 18.18 -6.38
CA LEU A 419 -18.09 17.78 -5.21
C LEU A 419 -19.00 17.02 -4.22
N ASP A 420 -18.46 15.97 -3.63
CA ASP A 420 -19.20 15.19 -2.62
C ASP A 420 -19.36 15.99 -1.33
N GLU A 421 -18.32 16.70 -0.88
CA GLU A 421 -18.37 17.48 0.35
C GLU A 421 -17.46 18.72 0.29
N ILE A 422 -17.92 19.80 0.91
CA ILE A 422 -17.13 21.01 1.15
C ILE A 422 -16.86 21.10 2.65
N VAL A 423 -15.60 20.99 3.04
CA VAL A 423 -15.18 20.90 4.43
C VAL A 423 -14.50 22.18 4.89
N PHE A 424 -15.03 22.79 5.95
CA PHE A 424 -14.49 23.99 6.55
C PHE A 424 -13.51 23.65 7.67
N TYR A 425 -12.26 24.07 7.53
CA TYR A 425 -11.22 23.89 8.54
C TYR A 425 -11.18 25.07 9.49
N LYS A 426 -11.47 24.81 10.76
CA LYS A 426 -11.30 25.79 11.85
C LYS A 426 -9.80 26.01 12.15
N PRO A 427 -9.43 27.13 12.75
CA PRO A 427 -8.11 27.28 13.36
C PRO A 427 -7.82 26.19 14.38
N LEU A 428 -6.56 25.94 14.67
CA LEU A 428 -6.15 24.94 15.66
C LEU A 428 -6.32 25.52 17.08
N SER A 429 -6.87 24.74 18.00
CA SER A 429 -6.88 25.11 19.43
C SER A 429 -5.50 24.84 20.06
N LYS A 430 -5.23 25.44 21.23
CA LYS A 430 -3.99 25.18 21.99
C LYS A 430 -3.82 23.70 22.34
N GLU A 431 -4.92 23.00 22.64
CA GLU A 431 -4.92 21.55 22.92
C GLU A 431 -4.51 20.74 21.68
N ASN A 432 -5.06 21.09 20.51
CA ASN A 432 -4.69 20.45 19.24
C ASN A 432 -3.20 20.64 18.94
N ILE A 433 -2.65 21.81 19.26
CA ILE A 433 -1.22 22.12 19.06
C ILE A 433 -0.34 21.26 19.96
N THR A 434 -0.73 21.05 21.22
CA THR A 434 0.00 20.14 22.12
C THR A 434 0.12 18.76 21.52
N GLY A 435 -0.98 18.20 21.02
CA GLY A 435 -0.97 16.89 20.35
C GLY A 435 -0.13 16.86 19.06
N ILE A 436 -0.09 17.97 18.30
CA ILE A 436 0.78 18.09 17.11
C ILE A 436 2.25 18.09 17.51
N ILE A 437 2.62 18.76 18.60
CA ILE A 437 4.00 18.72 19.14
C ILE A 437 4.36 17.28 19.51
N ASP A 438 3.46 16.55 20.18
CA ASP A 438 3.71 15.15 20.55
C ASP A 438 3.94 14.26 19.33
N LEU A 439 3.19 14.44 18.24
CA LEU A 439 3.43 13.74 16.97
C LEU A 439 4.78 14.10 16.34
N GLN A 440 5.21 15.35 16.41
CA GLN A 440 6.52 15.77 15.90
C GLN A 440 7.65 15.14 16.71
N ILE A 441 7.53 15.11 18.03
CA ILE A 441 8.51 14.45 18.91
C ILE A 441 8.51 12.94 18.70
N ALA A 442 7.36 12.30 18.48
CA ALA A 442 7.29 10.88 18.12
C ALA A 442 8.00 10.61 16.79
N ALA A 443 7.86 11.50 15.81
CA ALA A 443 8.58 11.39 14.53
C ALA A 443 10.09 11.60 14.68
N LEU A 444 10.51 12.51 15.58
CA LEU A 444 11.91 12.70 15.96
C LEU A 444 12.47 11.44 16.62
N ASN A 445 11.74 10.86 17.57
CA ASN A 445 12.14 9.63 18.27
C ASN A 445 12.33 8.44 17.34
N ARG A 446 11.54 8.31 16.25
CA ARG A 446 11.79 7.29 15.22
C ARG A 446 13.15 7.45 14.54
N ARG A 447 13.60 8.69 14.31
CA ARG A 447 14.93 8.98 13.74
C ARG A 447 16.07 8.78 14.76
N LEU A 448 15.78 8.99 16.05
CA LEU A 448 16.73 8.79 17.14
C LEU A 448 16.88 7.31 17.55
N ALA A 449 15.91 6.46 17.16
CA ALA A 449 15.93 5.03 17.50
C ALA A 449 17.19 4.32 16.98
N ASP A 450 17.68 4.66 15.78
CA ASP A 450 18.93 4.11 15.22
C ASP A 450 20.16 4.42 16.10
N LYS A 451 20.08 5.48 16.90
CA LYS A 451 21.12 5.90 17.86
C LYS A 451 20.83 5.42 19.27
N GLN A 452 19.75 4.64 19.46
CA GLN A 452 19.24 4.22 20.78
C GLN A 452 18.97 5.38 21.75
N LEU A 453 18.50 6.50 21.22
CA LEU A 453 18.18 7.70 22.00
C LEU A 453 16.67 7.98 21.96
N ARG A 454 16.17 8.59 23.03
CA ARG A 454 14.80 9.07 23.13
C ARG A 454 14.76 10.51 23.64
N CYS A 455 13.86 11.31 23.06
CA CYS A 455 13.59 12.68 23.47
C CYS A 455 12.19 12.79 24.08
N GLU A 456 12.07 13.46 25.21
CA GLU A 456 10.78 13.77 25.85
C GLU A 456 10.73 15.27 26.19
N LEU A 457 9.54 15.86 26.03
CA LEU A 457 9.29 17.26 26.40
C LEU A 457 8.50 17.33 27.71
N THR A 458 8.94 18.18 28.64
CA THR A 458 8.11 18.52 29.81
C THR A 458 6.88 19.34 29.38
N GLN A 459 5.86 19.36 30.24
CA GLN A 459 4.65 20.16 29.96
C GLN A 459 4.99 21.66 29.87
N ALA A 460 5.97 22.13 30.68
CA ALA A 460 6.46 23.49 30.62
C ALA A 460 7.14 23.81 29.28
N ALA A 461 7.97 22.90 28.78
CA ALA A 461 8.59 23.04 27.45
C ALA A 461 7.57 23.07 26.31
N LYS A 462 6.53 22.22 26.36
CA LYS A 462 5.44 22.26 25.39
C LYS A 462 4.72 23.60 25.40
N GLN A 463 4.34 24.10 26.58
CA GLN A 463 3.67 25.39 26.69
C GLN A 463 4.55 26.55 26.19
N PHE A 464 5.84 26.53 26.50
CA PHE A 464 6.79 27.51 26.01
C PHE A 464 6.87 27.50 24.46
N ILE A 465 6.93 26.34 23.85
CA ILE A 465 6.93 26.19 22.38
C ILE A 465 5.63 26.73 21.77
N ILE A 466 4.48 26.48 22.40
CA ILE A 466 3.18 26.98 21.96
C ILE A 466 3.16 28.50 21.99
N ASP A 467 3.54 29.09 23.10
CA ASP A 467 3.50 30.56 23.30
C ASP A 467 4.51 31.30 22.40
N ALA A 468 5.64 30.66 22.05
CA ALA A 468 6.67 31.23 21.19
C ALA A 468 6.37 31.07 19.66
N ALA A 469 5.66 30.03 19.26
CA ALA A 469 5.57 29.67 17.83
C ALA A 469 4.15 29.53 17.28
N TYR A 470 3.11 29.58 18.12
CA TYR A 470 1.74 29.49 17.65
C TYR A 470 1.21 30.81 17.13
N ASP A 471 0.72 30.80 15.90
CA ASP A 471 0.00 31.90 15.28
C ASP A 471 -1.29 31.35 14.65
N PRO A 472 -2.48 31.86 15.03
CA PRO A 472 -3.76 31.40 14.46
C PRO A 472 -3.85 31.51 12.94
N GLN A 473 -3.17 32.48 12.32
CA GLN A 473 -3.18 32.69 10.86
C GLN A 473 -2.35 31.66 10.11
N PHE A 474 -1.23 31.22 10.70
CA PHE A 474 -0.27 30.29 10.09
C PHE A 474 -0.37 28.86 10.65
N GLY A 475 -1.20 28.64 11.66
CA GLY A 475 -1.48 27.34 12.25
C GLY A 475 -0.24 26.63 12.81
N ALA A 476 -0.07 25.34 12.47
CA ALA A 476 1.05 24.53 12.95
C ALA A 476 2.34 24.67 12.12
N ARG A 477 2.35 25.45 11.02
CA ARG A 477 3.52 25.56 10.13
C ARG A 477 4.74 26.21 10.83
N PRO A 478 4.58 27.29 11.61
CA PRO A 478 5.69 27.88 12.38
C PRO A 478 6.22 26.94 13.47
N LEU A 479 5.35 26.17 14.12
CA LEU A 479 5.71 25.21 15.16
C LEU A 479 6.74 24.19 14.70
N ARG A 480 6.52 23.56 13.54
CA ARG A 480 7.46 22.58 12.98
C ARG A 480 8.85 23.19 12.81
N ARG A 481 8.90 24.40 12.28
CA ARG A 481 10.17 25.12 12.08
C ARG A 481 10.83 25.46 13.42
N TYR A 482 10.04 25.88 14.40
CA TYR A 482 10.53 26.20 15.74
C TYR A 482 11.11 24.97 16.44
N VAL A 483 10.40 23.84 16.47
CA VAL A 483 10.90 22.58 17.04
C VAL A 483 12.20 22.14 16.36
N GLN A 484 12.29 22.27 15.04
CA GLN A 484 13.49 21.92 14.29
C GLN A 484 14.68 22.83 14.67
N HIS A 485 14.47 24.13 14.74
CA HIS A 485 15.55 25.09 15.03
C HIS A 485 15.97 25.09 16.50
N THR A 486 15.08 24.82 17.42
CA THR A 486 15.39 24.81 18.85
C THR A 486 15.69 23.39 19.36
N VAL A 487 14.70 22.52 19.40
CA VAL A 487 14.82 21.18 20.01
C VAL A 487 15.80 20.29 19.24
N GLU A 488 15.65 20.16 17.92
CA GLU A 488 16.55 19.30 17.11
C GLU A 488 17.98 19.84 17.12
N THR A 489 18.18 21.16 17.11
CA THR A 489 19.52 21.78 17.15
C THR A 489 20.19 21.56 18.50
N LEU A 490 19.46 21.72 19.62
CA LEU A 490 19.99 21.46 20.97
C LEU A 490 20.41 20.00 21.12
N LEU A 491 19.55 19.06 20.67
CA LEU A 491 19.85 17.63 20.69
C LEU A 491 21.07 17.30 19.83
N THR A 492 21.15 17.88 18.61
CA THR A 492 22.28 17.66 17.71
C THR A 492 23.61 18.08 18.33
N LYS A 493 23.66 19.25 18.97
CA LYS A 493 24.86 19.73 19.66
C LYS A 493 25.29 18.74 20.74
N LYS A 494 24.37 18.31 21.61
CA LYS A 494 24.65 17.40 22.72
C LYS A 494 25.10 16.02 22.26
N ILE A 495 24.54 15.52 21.14
CA ILE A 495 24.97 14.27 20.51
C ILE A 495 26.40 14.38 19.95
N LEU A 496 26.72 15.51 19.28
CA LEU A 496 28.05 15.74 18.71
C LEU A 496 29.12 15.97 19.77
N GLU A 497 28.78 16.54 20.92
CA GLU A 497 29.66 16.67 22.08
C GLU A 497 29.99 15.33 22.76
N GLY A 498 29.32 14.24 22.35
CA GLY A 498 29.54 12.92 22.93
C GLY A 498 29.06 12.76 24.37
N SER A 499 28.26 13.71 24.85
CA SER A 499 27.79 13.74 26.26
C SER A 499 26.57 12.84 26.52
N VAL A 500 26.03 12.17 25.47
CA VAL A 500 24.83 11.33 25.55
C VAL A 500 25.20 9.87 25.36
N GLN A 501 24.85 9.02 26.33
CA GLN A 501 25.07 7.58 26.22
C GLN A 501 23.96 6.89 25.43
N PRO A 502 24.26 5.87 24.61
CA PRO A 502 23.23 5.03 23.98
C PRO A 502 22.29 4.43 25.03
N GLY A 503 21.00 4.40 24.77
CA GLY A 503 19.96 3.95 25.69
C GLY A 503 19.39 5.02 26.62
N SER A 504 19.90 6.27 26.56
CA SER A 504 19.41 7.35 27.42
C SER A 504 18.18 8.08 26.86
N THR A 505 17.34 8.58 27.78
CA THR A 505 16.23 9.50 27.47
C THR A 505 16.66 10.92 27.82
N ILE A 506 16.59 11.81 26.83
CA ILE A 506 16.92 13.24 26.97
C ILE A 506 15.62 14.00 27.22
N THR A 507 15.53 14.68 28.36
CA THR A 507 14.35 15.48 28.66
C THR A 507 14.62 16.95 28.32
N VAL A 508 13.73 17.54 27.52
CA VAL A 508 13.76 18.98 27.23
C VAL A 508 12.85 19.70 28.22
N ASP A 509 13.40 20.66 28.92
CA ASP A 509 12.70 21.47 29.92
C ASP A 509 12.90 22.95 29.64
N THR A 510 12.27 23.81 30.42
CA THR A 510 12.45 25.25 30.34
C THR A 510 13.14 25.77 31.61
N GLU A 511 14.17 26.59 31.44
CA GLU A 511 14.87 27.28 32.53
C GLU A 511 15.22 28.71 32.10
N ASN A 512 14.90 29.69 32.93
CA ASN A 512 15.16 31.13 32.65
C ASN A 512 14.61 31.66 31.30
N GLY A 513 13.53 31.07 30.78
CA GLY A 513 12.94 31.48 29.51
C GLY A 513 13.62 30.90 28.25
N GLU A 514 14.42 29.84 28.42
CA GLU A 514 15.06 29.10 27.33
C GLU A 514 14.81 27.61 27.48
N LEU A 515 14.88 26.88 26.36
CA LEU A 515 14.82 25.41 26.37
C LEU A 515 16.18 24.84 26.75
N VAL A 516 16.20 23.95 27.73
CA VAL A 516 17.40 23.28 28.24
C VAL A 516 17.22 21.75 28.15
N LEU A 517 18.35 21.03 28.00
CA LEU A 517 18.37 19.57 28.01
C LEU A 517 18.81 19.06 29.38
N ARG A 518 18.02 18.15 29.94
CA ARG A 518 18.32 17.43 31.18
C ARG A 518 18.50 15.94 30.93
#